data_489e39e8ec18d56fe8b8cccd63b2a10b
#
_entry.id   489e39e8ec18d56fe8b8cccd63b2a10b
#
_cell.length_a   1.000
_cell.length_b   1.000
_cell.length_c   1.000
_cell.angle_alpha   90.00
_cell.angle_beta   90.00
_cell.angle_gamma   90.00
#
_symmetry.space_group_name_H-M   'P 1'
#
loop_
_entity.id
_entity.type
_entity.pdbx_description
1 polymer ?
#
loop_
_entity_poly.entity_id
_entity_poly.type
_entity_poly.pdbx_seq_one_letter_code
_entity_poly.pdbx_strand_id
1 'polypeptide(L)'
;MKRVKCCTSCRRRHRKCVTQPGASQCGACLESGNECQFENDIRFKNTQPKGAEGEWATVPKTISFTTSRGIKGNLSQDADSDGSHQAHGATEPQSTEQPTSQSREITMAEVSMSLENYPAPASETSYPFDAAPDNAYALPLQDIRTQETYGLTERQAFLFMIYVQKLAPLSDACDDARHFTLEVPRLALQQPMIMNGLLAIASRYDSADNDLESTFYHSQCIELLIKAFAEPSETWNTTLLVAVVMARLYEENDNEDSYYHHLSGTQNLLNHQVISRFVMQGGLAEAASWVHLRQAIYVYVARRTPLEICLENFERSTVFRRYDDSAYANRAVYIFAKIMKLFLSSGSLDTDAWEAIEMEIDGWYDGRPMSFKPIYYKEGDAYSERPFPVISFAASVPVVAMQHHYAAKAVLCLNRRKAVGQDTISLDAEISAYLCTLMGLALSNEHTGNAFYLPAHMLSLCGHLIRNPCVRRHTVRYLRKVDEAIRWKTSLLVENLQTKWDQEDLMSILT
;
A
#
# COMPACT_ATOMS: atom_id res chain seq x y z
N MET A 1 -23.87 -6.07 -14.40
CA MET A 1 -25.06 -5.20 -14.17
C MET A 1 -24.67 -4.08 -13.23
N LYS A 2 -24.60 -2.83 -13.69
CA LYS A 2 -24.34 -1.66 -12.82
C LYS A 2 -25.43 -1.55 -11.76
N ARG A 3 -25.06 -1.67 -10.47
CA ARG A 3 -26.02 -1.43 -9.37
C ARG A 3 -26.35 0.06 -9.36
N VAL A 4 -27.60 0.40 -9.63
CA VAL A 4 -28.11 1.76 -9.53
C VAL A 4 -28.08 2.16 -8.05
N LYS A 5 -27.37 3.27 -7.73
CA LYS A 5 -27.38 3.86 -6.38
C LYS A 5 -28.82 4.19 -6.03
N CYS A 6 -29.34 3.61 -4.94
CA CYS A 6 -30.71 3.81 -4.50
C CYS A 6 -30.73 4.73 -3.27
N CYS A 7 -31.51 5.80 -3.27
CA CYS A 7 -31.63 6.68 -2.11
C CYS A 7 -32.33 5.98 -0.93
N THR A 8 -32.11 6.44 0.29
CA THR A 8 -32.65 5.88 1.54
C THR A 8 -34.17 5.79 1.55
N SER A 9 -34.87 6.79 1.04
CA SER A 9 -36.30 6.82 0.97
C SER A 9 -36.86 5.77 0.01
N CYS A 10 -36.30 5.61 -1.20
CA CYS A 10 -36.71 4.58 -2.14
C CYS A 10 -36.38 3.17 -1.65
N ARG A 11 -35.23 3.00 -0.98
CA ARG A 11 -34.81 1.73 -0.39
C ARG A 11 -35.77 1.27 0.70
N ARG A 12 -36.17 2.18 1.62
CA ARG A 12 -37.11 1.87 2.71
C ARG A 12 -38.50 1.49 2.19
N ARG A 13 -38.90 2.07 1.04
CA ARG A 13 -40.22 1.85 0.43
C ARG A 13 -40.23 0.79 -0.67
N HIS A 14 -39.10 0.09 -0.91
CA HIS A 14 -38.91 -0.91 -1.96
C HIS A 14 -39.32 -0.44 -3.37
N ARG A 15 -39.07 0.86 -3.68
CA ARG A 15 -39.38 1.46 -4.97
C ARG A 15 -38.13 1.57 -5.85
N LYS A 16 -38.33 1.51 -7.17
CA LYS A 16 -37.31 1.71 -8.16
C LYS A 16 -36.77 3.16 -8.06
N CYS A 17 -35.46 3.32 -7.79
CA CYS A 17 -34.83 4.63 -7.69
C CYS A 17 -34.09 4.93 -9.00
N VAL A 18 -34.54 5.92 -9.74
CA VAL A 18 -33.94 6.35 -11.00
C VAL A 18 -33.53 7.81 -10.87
N THR A 19 -32.24 8.10 -11.03
CA THR A 19 -31.67 9.47 -11.06
C THR A 19 -31.23 9.79 -12.46
N GLN A 20 -31.54 11.00 -12.93
CA GLN A 20 -30.99 11.56 -14.17
C GLN A 20 -29.55 12.06 -13.91
N PRO A 21 -28.67 12.03 -14.92
CA PRO A 21 -27.33 12.59 -14.79
C PRO A 21 -27.38 14.05 -14.34
N GLY A 22 -26.70 14.38 -13.23
CA GLY A 22 -26.66 15.74 -12.67
C GLY A 22 -27.81 16.12 -11.74
N ALA A 23 -28.82 15.27 -11.53
CA ALA A 23 -29.91 15.55 -10.61
C ALA A 23 -29.55 15.23 -9.16
N SER A 24 -29.81 16.17 -8.23
CA SER A 24 -29.62 15.99 -6.78
C SER A 24 -30.66 15.07 -6.12
N GLN A 25 -31.75 14.77 -6.81
CA GLN A 25 -32.88 13.93 -6.32
C GLN A 25 -33.29 12.91 -7.36
N CYS A 26 -33.80 11.75 -6.91
CA CYS A 26 -34.42 10.77 -7.81
C CYS A 26 -35.83 11.12 -8.18
N GLY A 27 -36.32 10.69 -9.36
CA GLY A 27 -37.66 10.99 -9.85
C GLY A 27 -38.74 10.62 -8.86
N ALA A 28 -38.69 9.44 -8.24
CA ALA A 28 -39.69 8.98 -7.30
C ALA A 28 -39.78 9.81 -6.00
N CYS A 29 -38.68 10.42 -5.54
CA CYS A 29 -38.68 11.32 -4.40
C CYS A 29 -39.16 12.73 -4.80
N LEU A 30 -38.79 13.17 -6.01
CA LEU A 30 -39.26 14.45 -6.55
C LEU A 30 -40.79 14.48 -6.70
N GLU A 31 -41.39 13.43 -7.29
CA GLU A 31 -42.84 13.29 -7.47
C GLU A 31 -43.61 13.18 -6.16
N SER A 32 -43.04 12.58 -5.13
CA SER A 32 -43.70 12.34 -3.85
C SER A 32 -43.37 13.37 -2.77
N GLY A 33 -42.58 14.42 -3.08
CA GLY A 33 -42.18 15.47 -2.13
C GLY A 33 -41.33 14.97 -0.96
N ASN A 34 -40.69 13.79 -1.11
CA ASN A 34 -39.88 13.21 -0.03
C ASN A 34 -38.43 13.62 -0.12
N GLU A 35 -37.79 13.72 1.04
CA GLU A 35 -36.36 13.95 1.12
C GLU A 35 -35.59 12.83 0.43
N CYS A 36 -34.66 13.18 -0.49
CA CYS A 36 -33.90 12.24 -1.26
C CYS A 36 -32.41 12.30 -0.86
N GLN A 37 -31.99 11.37 -0.02
CA GLN A 37 -30.60 11.27 0.42
C GLN A 37 -29.97 10.01 -0.12
N PHE A 38 -28.76 10.14 -0.74
CA PHE A 38 -27.92 9.03 -1.15
C PHE A 38 -26.85 8.82 -0.07
N GLU A 39 -26.95 7.74 0.68
CA GLU A 39 -25.97 7.37 1.67
C GLU A 39 -24.76 6.69 1.02
N ASN A 40 -23.56 7.06 1.42
CA ASN A 40 -22.35 6.31 1.13
C ASN A 40 -22.17 5.24 2.23
N ASP A 41 -22.73 4.06 1.99
CA ASP A 41 -22.67 2.94 2.93
C ASP A 41 -21.30 2.27 2.88
N ILE A 42 -20.60 2.20 4.02
CA ILE A 42 -19.53 1.25 4.24
C ILE A 42 -20.19 -0.08 4.64
N ARG A 43 -19.96 -1.15 3.85
CA ARG A 43 -20.54 -2.47 4.11
C ARG A 43 -19.46 -3.52 4.26
N PHE A 44 -19.45 -4.17 5.42
CA PHE A 44 -18.67 -5.38 5.63
C PHE A 44 -19.59 -6.60 5.47
N LYS A 45 -19.12 -7.62 4.75
CA LYS A 45 -19.82 -8.89 4.59
C LYS A 45 -19.16 -9.92 5.50
N ASN A 46 -19.90 -10.51 6.43
CA ASN A 46 -19.40 -11.67 7.17
C ASN A 46 -19.53 -12.91 6.26
N THR A 47 -18.41 -13.52 5.90
CA THR A 47 -18.36 -14.75 5.13
C THR A 47 -18.10 -15.90 6.10
N GLN A 48 -19.17 -16.51 6.60
CA GLN A 48 -19.03 -17.79 7.30
C GLN A 48 -18.77 -18.92 6.31
N PRO A 49 -17.84 -19.85 6.60
CA PRO A 49 -17.67 -21.08 5.82
C PRO A 49 -18.99 -21.87 5.82
N LYS A 50 -19.40 -22.35 4.67
CA LYS A 50 -20.55 -23.26 4.57
C LYS A 50 -20.20 -24.57 5.26
N GLY A 51 -20.74 -24.81 6.45
CA GLY A 51 -20.58 -26.11 7.14
C GLY A 51 -20.29 -26.07 8.64
N ALA A 52 -20.19 -24.92 9.29
CA ALA A 52 -20.01 -24.85 10.74
C ALA A 52 -21.40 -24.73 11.44
N GLU A 53 -21.94 -25.83 11.89
CA GLU A 53 -23.07 -25.87 12.83
C GLU A 53 -22.52 -25.61 14.24
N GLY A 54 -22.52 -24.37 14.67
CA GLY A 54 -22.31 -23.92 16.06
C GLY A 54 -23.16 -22.68 16.29
N GLU A 55 -23.82 -22.59 17.44
CA GLU A 55 -24.59 -21.41 17.87
C GLU A 55 -23.66 -20.20 18.01
N TRP A 56 -23.51 -19.48 16.92
CA TRP A 56 -22.84 -18.18 16.89
C TRP A 56 -23.87 -17.07 17.03
N ALA A 57 -23.58 -16.06 17.82
CA ALA A 57 -24.39 -14.86 17.92
C ALA A 57 -24.69 -14.34 16.51
N THR A 58 -25.98 -14.20 16.16
CA THR A 58 -26.42 -13.70 14.86
C THR A 58 -25.99 -12.25 14.68
N VAL A 59 -24.85 -12.05 14.02
CA VAL A 59 -24.44 -10.72 13.56
C VAL A 59 -25.37 -10.33 12.39
N PRO A 60 -25.91 -9.10 12.36
CA PRO A 60 -26.76 -8.67 11.26
C PRO A 60 -26.04 -8.85 9.92
N LYS A 61 -26.71 -9.49 8.95
CA LYS A 61 -26.13 -9.78 7.61
C LYS A 61 -25.72 -8.54 6.82
N THR A 62 -26.05 -7.35 7.30
CA THR A 62 -25.68 -6.07 6.67
C THR A 62 -25.65 -4.99 7.73
N ILE A 63 -24.49 -4.38 7.93
CA ILE A 63 -24.31 -3.20 8.79
C ILE A 63 -24.05 -2.01 7.85
N SER A 64 -24.88 -0.97 7.93
CA SER A 64 -24.70 0.28 7.20
C SER A 64 -24.33 1.38 8.20
N PHE A 65 -23.25 2.11 7.89
CA PHE A 65 -22.82 3.26 8.66
C PHE A 65 -23.39 4.53 8.03
N THR A 66 -24.11 5.34 8.82
CA THR A 66 -24.58 6.66 8.41
C THR A 66 -23.63 7.72 8.93
N THR A 67 -23.08 8.55 8.04
CA THR A 67 -22.41 9.78 8.48
C THR A 67 -23.47 10.78 8.89
N SER A 68 -23.48 11.15 10.19
CA SER A 68 -24.33 12.26 10.67
C SER A 68 -23.84 13.56 10.00
N ARG A 69 -24.66 14.12 9.12
CA ARG A 69 -24.46 15.49 8.61
C ARG A 69 -24.65 16.46 9.76
N GLY A 70 -23.67 17.33 9.93
CA GLY A 70 -23.73 18.43 10.88
C GLY A 70 -25.00 19.24 10.74
N ILE A 71 -25.53 19.62 11.88
CA ILE A 71 -26.68 20.51 12.08
C ILE A 71 -26.44 21.79 11.29
N LYS A 72 -27.32 22.05 10.33
CA LYS A 72 -27.42 23.38 9.72
C LYS A 72 -27.99 24.33 10.75
N GLY A 73 -27.13 25.16 11.34
CA GLY A 73 -27.58 26.34 12.04
C GLY A 73 -28.24 27.31 11.05
N ASN A 74 -29.53 27.61 11.24
CA ASN A 74 -30.18 28.74 10.63
C ASN A 74 -29.51 30.01 11.10
N LEU A 75 -28.83 30.72 10.20
CA LEU A 75 -28.53 32.14 10.37
C LEU A 75 -29.58 32.91 9.57
N SER A 76 -30.51 33.48 10.31
CA SER A 76 -31.39 34.55 9.85
C SER A 76 -30.52 35.76 9.48
N GLN A 77 -30.79 36.31 8.31
CA GLN A 77 -30.39 37.64 7.89
C GLN A 77 -31.04 38.67 8.79
N ASP A 78 -30.24 39.61 9.29
CA ASP A 78 -30.67 40.98 9.48
C ASP A 78 -29.52 41.92 9.13
N ALA A 79 -29.89 42.95 8.39
CA ALA A 79 -29.04 43.95 7.77
C ALA A 79 -28.71 45.09 8.75
N ASP A 80 -27.76 45.86 8.30
CA ASP A 80 -27.52 47.30 8.47
C ASP A 80 -26.46 47.83 9.45
N SER A 81 -25.68 48.61 8.79
CA SER A 81 -25.09 49.93 9.13
C SER A 81 -23.65 50.01 9.68
N ASP A 82 -22.83 50.51 8.83
CA ASP A 82 -22.06 51.74 8.90
C ASP A 82 -21.10 52.01 10.10
N GLY A 83 -19.86 52.37 9.79
CA GLY A 83 -18.98 53.00 10.76
C GLY A 83 -17.47 52.89 10.45
N SER A 84 -17.01 53.80 9.60
CA SER A 84 -15.60 54.20 9.42
C SER A 84 -14.82 54.41 10.71
N HIS A 85 -13.51 54.11 10.74
CA HIS A 85 -12.41 55.02 11.06
C HIS A 85 -11.03 54.32 11.10
N GLN A 86 -10.15 54.76 10.21
CA GLN A 86 -8.82 55.36 10.36
C GLN A 86 -7.71 54.62 11.16
N ALA A 87 -6.68 54.45 10.38
CA ALA A 87 -5.24 54.38 10.55
C ALA A 87 -4.56 55.03 11.78
N HIS A 88 -3.47 54.40 12.19
CA HIS A 88 -2.16 54.91 12.66
C HIS A 88 -1.37 53.68 13.12
N GLY A 89 -0.14 53.42 12.73
CA GLY A 89 1.02 54.21 12.54
C GLY A 89 2.19 53.52 13.24
N ALA A 90 3.14 53.07 12.46
CA ALA A 90 4.57 52.91 12.70
C ALA A 90 5.11 52.70 14.15
N THR A 91 5.97 51.71 14.33
CA THR A 91 7.40 51.91 14.64
C THR A 91 8.16 50.59 14.74
N GLU A 92 9.21 50.41 13.95
CA GLU A 92 10.38 49.56 14.25
C GLU A 92 11.15 50.11 15.43
N PRO A 93 11.94 49.27 16.12
CA PRO A 93 13.36 49.55 16.16
C PRO A 93 14.25 48.31 15.89
N GLN A 94 15.32 48.60 15.18
CA GLN A 94 16.53 47.81 15.00
C GLN A 94 17.27 47.58 16.31
N SER A 95 17.98 46.46 16.43
CA SER A 95 19.44 46.35 16.59
C SER A 95 19.87 45.01 17.16
N THR A 96 20.75 44.36 16.39
CA THR A 96 22.09 43.85 16.73
C THR A 96 22.22 42.81 17.83
N GLU A 97 22.64 41.62 17.46
CA GLU A 97 23.97 41.05 17.75
C GLU A 97 24.12 39.64 17.28
N GLN A 98 25.15 39.38 16.48
CA GLN A 98 25.63 38.03 16.14
C GLN A 98 26.55 37.51 17.27
N PRO A 99 26.61 36.19 17.45
CA PRO A 99 27.86 35.58 17.85
C PRO A 99 28.36 34.59 16.75
N THR A 100 29.56 34.84 16.38
CA THR A 100 30.47 34.03 15.58
C THR A 100 30.59 32.60 16.09
N SER A 101 30.27 31.63 15.25
CA SER A 101 30.64 30.21 15.44
C SER A 101 31.97 29.94 14.74
N GLN A 102 33.00 29.67 15.49
CA GLN A 102 34.26 29.10 15.00
C GLN A 102 34.08 27.65 14.61
N SER A 103 34.26 27.37 13.34
CA SER A 103 34.41 26.04 12.78
C SER A 103 35.75 25.46 13.22
N ARG A 104 35.75 24.34 13.91
CA ARG A 104 36.93 23.54 14.21
C ARG A 104 37.07 22.46 13.15
N GLU A 105 37.98 22.62 12.23
CA GLU A 105 38.43 21.58 11.32
C GLU A 105 39.14 20.47 12.14
N ILE A 106 38.58 19.27 12.10
CA ILE A 106 39.25 18.06 12.59
C ILE A 106 39.90 17.40 11.38
N THR A 107 41.24 17.51 11.31
CA THR A 107 42.08 16.86 10.32
C THR A 107 42.18 15.36 10.58
N MET A 108 42.08 14.58 9.51
CA MET A 108 42.18 13.13 9.41
C MET A 108 43.61 12.57 9.73
N ALA A 109 44.17 12.85 10.88
CA ALA A 109 45.48 12.39 11.26
C ALA A 109 45.63 11.72 12.64
N GLU A 110 44.54 11.44 13.35
CA GLU A 110 44.60 10.83 14.70
C GLU A 110 43.80 9.52 14.89
N VAL A 111 43.57 8.75 13.84
CA VAL A 111 43.01 7.38 13.96
C VAL A 111 43.97 6.36 13.34
N SER A 112 45.22 6.35 13.82
CA SER A 112 46.17 5.31 13.45
C SER A 112 47.18 5.09 14.60
N MET A 113 46.70 4.61 15.74
CA MET A 113 47.52 3.95 16.77
C MET A 113 46.62 3.28 17.78
N SER A 114 46.43 1.98 17.69
CA SER A 114 46.23 1.00 18.77
C SER A 114 45.71 -0.34 18.22
N LEU A 115 46.53 -1.00 17.43
CA LEU A 115 46.36 -2.41 17.06
C LEU A 115 47.68 -3.16 17.24
N GLU A 116 48.16 -3.16 18.47
CA GLU A 116 49.23 -4.08 18.90
C GLU A 116 48.99 -4.42 20.36
N ASN A 117 48.49 -5.64 20.61
CA ASN A 117 48.70 -6.48 21.79
C ASN A 117 47.56 -7.48 21.94
N TYR A 118 47.55 -8.52 21.13
CA TYR A 118 46.99 -9.82 21.52
C TYR A 118 48.09 -10.83 21.63
N PRO A 119 48.31 -11.49 22.79
CA PRO A 119 49.28 -12.57 22.93
C PRO A 119 48.81 -13.83 22.19
N ALA A 120 49.70 -14.49 21.51
CA ALA A 120 49.49 -15.76 20.82
C ALA A 120 49.04 -16.87 21.77
N PRO A 121 48.25 -17.84 21.32
CA PRO A 121 47.79 -18.94 22.16
C PRO A 121 48.94 -19.91 22.45
N ALA A 122 49.13 -20.21 23.73
CA ALA A 122 50.07 -21.21 24.19
C ALA A 122 49.59 -22.63 23.84
N SER A 123 50.57 -23.47 23.55
CA SER A 123 50.55 -24.85 23.14
C SER A 123 49.61 -25.78 23.95
N GLU A 124 49.10 -26.77 23.22
CA GLU A 124 48.38 -27.95 23.64
C GLU A 124 48.88 -28.61 24.92
N THR A 125 47.98 -28.72 25.92
CA THR A 125 48.09 -29.73 26.97
C THR A 125 46.82 -30.59 26.91
N SER A 126 47.04 -31.84 26.53
CA SER A 126 46.07 -32.92 26.55
C SER A 126 45.59 -33.19 28.00
N TYR A 127 44.27 -33.00 28.22
CA TYR A 127 43.60 -33.49 29.45
C TYR A 127 42.88 -34.80 29.15
N PRO A 128 42.89 -35.78 30.07
CA PRO A 128 42.22 -37.05 29.87
C PRO A 128 40.70 -36.87 29.94
N PHE A 129 40.05 -37.59 29.05
CA PHE A 129 38.62 -37.64 28.93
C PHE A 129 38.06 -38.52 30.05
N ASP A 130 37.70 -37.94 31.21
CA ASP A 130 36.87 -38.61 32.21
C ASP A 130 35.39 -38.28 31.94
N ALA A 131 34.63 -39.34 31.76
CA ALA A 131 33.18 -39.25 31.50
C ALA A 131 32.46 -38.53 32.65
N ALA A 132 32.01 -37.31 32.40
CA ALA A 132 31.11 -36.59 33.28
C ALA A 132 29.67 -37.08 33.09
N PRO A 133 28.87 -37.14 34.17
CA PRO A 133 27.50 -37.66 34.11
C PRO A 133 26.60 -36.74 33.31
N ASP A 134 25.65 -37.35 32.58
CA ASP A 134 24.73 -36.80 31.57
C ASP A 134 23.77 -35.70 32.05
N ASN A 135 24.12 -34.82 32.98
CA ASN A 135 23.20 -33.78 33.48
C ASN A 135 23.84 -32.41 33.79
N ALA A 136 25.04 -32.11 33.26
CA ALA A 136 25.75 -30.89 33.65
C ALA A 136 25.59 -29.69 32.70
N TYR A 137 24.75 -29.74 31.66
CA TYR A 137 24.50 -28.60 30.74
C TYR A 137 23.07 -28.09 30.70
N ALA A 138 22.26 -28.44 31.69
CA ALA A 138 21.09 -27.64 31.96
C ALA A 138 21.56 -26.36 32.66
N LEU A 139 21.87 -25.32 31.90
CA LEU A 139 21.87 -23.95 32.41
C LEU A 139 20.56 -23.79 33.19
N PRO A 140 20.60 -23.36 34.47
CA PRO A 140 19.37 -23.04 35.17
C PRO A 140 18.75 -21.87 34.43
N LEU A 141 17.79 -22.17 33.53
CA LEU A 141 16.80 -21.20 33.04
C LEU A 141 15.87 -20.88 34.22
N GLN A 142 16.44 -20.47 35.32
CA GLN A 142 15.73 -19.84 36.41
C GLN A 142 15.50 -18.38 35.96
N ASP A 143 14.22 -18.04 35.88
CA ASP A 143 13.65 -16.72 35.89
C ASP A 143 13.31 -16.03 34.55
N ILE A 144 12.83 -16.76 33.54
CA ILE A 144 11.74 -16.17 32.75
C ILE A 144 10.45 -16.61 33.42
N ARG A 145 10.02 -15.87 34.43
CA ARG A 145 8.74 -16.12 35.11
C ARG A 145 7.62 -15.96 34.12
N THR A 146 6.70 -16.91 34.06
CA THR A 146 5.47 -16.85 33.26
C THR A 146 4.65 -15.57 33.50
N GLN A 147 4.92 -14.81 34.53
CA GLN A 147 4.30 -13.54 34.89
C GLN A 147 4.86 -12.33 34.07
N GLU A 148 5.97 -12.50 33.36
CA GLU A 148 6.59 -11.45 32.55
C GLU A 148 6.32 -11.62 31.05
N THR A 149 5.47 -12.57 30.65
CA THR A 149 5.09 -12.79 29.25
C THR A 149 3.72 -12.21 28.94
N TYR A 150 3.48 -11.90 27.69
CA TYR A 150 2.17 -11.39 27.19
C TYR A 150 1.08 -12.46 27.11
N GLY A 151 1.32 -13.69 27.59
CA GLY A 151 0.32 -14.76 27.62
C GLY A 151 -0.07 -15.32 26.26
N LEU A 152 0.76 -15.10 25.22
CA LEU A 152 0.54 -15.70 23.90
C LEU A 152 0.75 -17.21 23.96
N THR A 153 -0.06 -17.96 23.21
CA THR A 153 0.22 -19.37 22.94
C THR A 153 1.47 -19.52 22.08
N GLU A 154 2.10 -20.69 22.08
CA GLU A 154 3.26 -20.98 21.22
C GLU A 154 2.96 -20.68 19.74
N ARG A 155 1.79 -21.09 19.26
CA ARG A 155 1.34 -20.81 17.88
C ARG A 155 1.18 -19.32 17.61
N GLN A 156 0.57 -18.57 18.51
CA GLN A 156 0.45 -17.10 18.37
C GLN A 156 1.81 -16.41 18.38
N ALA A 157 2.73 -16.85 19.26
CA ALA A 157 4.09 -16.31 19.30
C ALA A 157 4.85 -16.60 17.98
N PHE A 158 4.71 -17.81 17.45
CA PHE A 158 5.29 -18.17 16.15
C PHE A 158 4.74 -17.29 15.00
N LEU A 159 3.42 -17.14 14.91
CA LEU A 159 2.77 -16.28 13.90
C LEU A 159 3.17 -14.81 14.06
N PHE A 160 3.27 -14.34 15.31
CA PHE A 160 3.74 -12.99 15.61
C PHE A 160 5.15 -12.75 15.05
N MET A 161 6.06 -13.72 15.20
CA MET A 161 7.42 -13.63 14.66
C MET A 161 7.45 -13.72 13.13
N ILE A 162 6.56 -14.48 12.49
CA ILE A 162 6.39 -14.45 11.02
C ILE A 162 6.03 -13.04 10.56
N TYR A 163 5.07 -12.39 11.23
CA TYR A 163 4.71 -11.01 10.89
C TYR A 163 5.92 -10.08 10.98
N VAL A 164 6.63 -10.06 12.11
CA VAL A 164 7.77 -9.17 12.35
C VAL A 164 8.87 -9.35 11.30
N GLN A 165 9.18 -10.61 10.96
CA GLN A 165 10.32 -10.94 10.12
C GLN A 165 10.02 -10.90 8.61
N LYS A 166 8.79 -11.21 8.20
CA LYS A 166 8.43 -11.43 6.79
C LYS A 166 7.42 -10.43 6.26
N LEU A 167 6.42 -10.02 7.05
CA LEU A 167 5.28 -9.27 6.57
C LEU A 167 5.37 -7.77 6.86
N ALA A 168 5.80 -7.39 8.06
CA ALA A 168 5.95 -5.97 8.41
C ALA A 168 6.89 -5.20 7.45
N PRO A 169 8.05 -5.77 7.03
CA PRO A 169 8.92 -5.09 6.07
C PRO A 169 8.28 -4.82 4.71
N LEU A 170 7.25 -5.58 4.31
CA LEU A 170 6.51 -5.33 3.07
C LEU A 170 5.73 -4.01 3.12
N SER A 171 5.23 -3.64 4.30
CA SER A 171 4.53 -2.38 4.52
C SER A 171 5.49 -1.19 4.63
N ASP A 172 6.70 -1.39 5.16
CA ASP A 172 7.73 -0.37 5.34
C ASP A 172 8.46 0.03 4.05
N ALA A 173 7.97 -0.39 2.90
CA ALA A 173 8.63 -0.24 1.59
C ALA A 173 9.04 1.20 1.20
N CYS A 174 8.30 2.21 1.67
CA CYS A 174 8.61 3.64 1.51
C CYS A 174 8.70 4.33 2.87
N ASP A 175 9.17 3.62 3.90
CA ASP A 175 9.25 4.10 5.27
C ASP A 175 10.55 3.64 5.95
N ASP A 176 11.59 4.49 5.87
CA ASP A 176 12.89 4.22 6.50
C ASP A 176 12.82 4.13 8.02
N ALA A 177 11.82 4.77 8.65
CA ALA A 177 11.59 4.67 10.09
C ALA A 177 11.02 3.31 10.50
N ARG A 178 10.53 2.51 9.53
CA ARG A 178 10.08 1.13 9.72
C ARG A 178 8.96 1.00 10.77
N HIS A 179 7.97 1.88 10.70
CA HIS A 179 6.89 1.93 11.68
C HIS A 179 6.10 0.61 11.77
N PHE A 180 5.89 -0.09 10.64
CA PHE A 180 5.20 -1.39 10.66
C PHE A 180 6.04 -2.49 11.31
N THR A 181 7.36 -2.46 11.16
CA THR A 181 8.26 -3.42 11.83
C THR A 181 8.44 -3.11 13.31
N LEU A 182 8.52 -1.83 13.70
CA LEU A 182 8.94 -1.42 15.04
C LEU A 182 7.77 -1.06 15.97
N GLU A 183 6.72 -0.41 15.48
CA GLU A 183 5.62 0.09 16.31
C GLU A 183 4.40 -0.82 16.29
N VAL A 184 4.02 -1.35 15.12
CA VAL A 184 2.82 -2.19 15.00
C VAL A 184 2.87 -3.44 15.90
N PRO A 185 4.00 -4.17 16.04
CA PRO A 185 4.09 -5.30 16.98
C PRO A 185 3.85 -4.90 18.44
N ARG A 186 4.34 -3.71 18.85
CA ARG A 186 4.10 -3.19 20.20
C ARG A 186 2.63 -2.84 20.44
N LEU A 187 1.99 -2.25 19.41
CA LEU A 187 0.55 -1.98 19.45
C LEU A 187 -0.28 -3.26 19.49
N ALA A 188 0.10 -4.30 18.75
CA ALA A 188 -0.57 -5.58 18.74
C ALA A 188 -0.66 -6.21 20.13
N LEU A 189 0.41 -6.11 20.93
CA LEU A 189 0.43 -6.63 22.30
C LEU A 189 -0.55 -5.92 23.26
N GLN A 190 -1.07 -4.75 22.88
CA GLN A 190 -1.99 -3.94 23.67
C GLN A 190 -3.38 -3.83 23.06
N GLN A 191 -3.51 -4.09 21.74
CA GLN A 191 -4.70 -3.84 20.96
C GLN A 191 -5.17 -5.13 20.26
N PRO A 192 -6.23 -5.78 20.75
CA PRO A 192 -6.74 -7.05 20.19
C PRO A 192 -7.06 -6.96 18.68
N MET A 193 -7.52 -5.79 18.22
CA MET A 193 -7.83 -5.57 16.81
C MET A 193 -6.59 -5.69 15.93
N ILE A 194 -5.45 -5.10 16.35
CA ILE A 194 -4.17 -5.21 15.65
C ILE A 194 -3.60 -6.63 15.77
N MET A 195 -3.68 -7.24 16.97
CA MET A 195 -3.22 -8.60 17.18
C MET A 195 -3.93 -9.58 16.23
N ASN A 196 -5.25 -9.52 16.16
CA ASN A 196 -6.02 -10.39 15.28
C ASN A 196 -5.70 -10.15 13.79
N GLY A 197 -5.54 -8.89 13.36
CA GLY A 197 -5.11 -8.56 12.00
C GLY A 197 -3.73 -9.14 11.67
N LEU A 198 -2.77 -9.00 12.59
CA LEU A 198 -1.42 -9.54 12.47
C LEU A 198 -1.42 -11.07 12.39
N LEU A 199 -2.13 -11.75 13.29
CA LEU A 199 -2.22 -13.20 13.31
C LEU A 199 -2.93 -13.75 12.05
N ALA A 200 -3.95 -13.07 11.56
CA ALA A 200 -4.65 -13.44 10.34
C ALA A 200 -3.72 -13.49 9.12
N ILE A 201 -2.94 -12.41 8.90
CA ILE A 201 -2.03 -12.32 7.77
C ILE A 201 -0.90 -13.34 7.91
N ALA A 202 -0.36 -13.48 9.12
CA ALA A 202 0.75 -14.38 9.40
C ALA A 202 0.34 -15.85 9.25
N SER A 203 -0.86 -16.24 9.70
CA SER A 203 -1.39 -17.58 9.52
C SER A 203 -1.59 -17.93 8.04
N ARG A 204 -2.11 -16.99 7.24
CA ARG A 204 -2.26 -17.18 5.80
C ARG A 204 -0.92 -17.29 5.08
N TYR A 205 0.07 -16.52 5.48
CA TYR A 205 1.42 -16.59 4.93
C TYR A 205 2.12 -17.91 5.25
N ASP A 206 1.93 -18.42 6.49
CA ASP A 206 2.56 -19.66 6.94
C ASP A 206 2.04 -20.89 6.20
N SER A 207 0.73 -20.98 6.03
CA SER A 207 0.08 -22.08 5.33
C SER A 207 -1.12 -21.60 4.55
N ALA A 208 -1.02 -21.66 3.24
CA ALA A 208 -2.13 -21.35 2.34
C ALA A 208 -3.30 -22.33 2.48
N ASP A 209 -3.06 -23.51 3.06
CA ASP A 209 -4.08 -24.56 3.25
C ASP A 209 -4.79 -24.43 4.61
N ASN A 210 -4.32 -23.54 5.51
CA ASN A 210 -4.93 -23.34 6.84
C ASN A 210 -5.91 -22.16 6.85
N ASP A 211 -6.90 -22.20 5.97
CA ASP A 211 -7.90 -21.14 5.84
C ASP A 211 -8.73 -20.92 7.12
N LEU A 212 -8.93 -21.96 7.95
CA LEU A 212 -9.75 -21.86 9.16
C LEU A 212 -9.12 -20.95 10.21
N GLU A 213 -7.82 -21.11 10.49
CA GLU A 213 -7.12 -20.30 11.48
C GLU A 213 -7.01 -18.85 11.02
N SER A 214 -6.63 -18.63 9.78
CA SER A 214 -6.48 -17.30 9.20
C SER A 214 -7.83 -16.56 9.13
N THR A 215 -8.89 -17.25 8.72
CA THR A 215 -10.26 -16.72 8.66
C THR A 215 -10.80 -16.41 10.07
N PHE A 216 -10.49 -17.24 11.07
CA PHE A 216 -10.89 -16.96 12.45
C PHE A 216 -10.32 -15.63 12.94
N TYR A 217 -9.00 -15.43 12.85
CA TYR A 217 -8.39 -14.16 13.27
C TYR A 217 -8.86 -12.98 12.44
N HIS A 218 -9.02 -13.15 11.13
CA HIS A 218 -9.55 -12.11 10.26
C HIS A 218 -10.97 -11.69 10.68
N SER A 219 -11.86 -12.66 10.94
CA SER A 219 -13.24 -12.38 11.38
C SER A 219 -13.27 -11.62 12.71
N GLN A 220 -12.38 -11.97 13.66
CA GLN A 220 -12.25 -11.25 14.92
C GLN A 220 -11.76 -9.80 14.70
N CYS A 221 -10.82 -9.59 13.79
CA CYS A 221 -10.35 -8.25 13.43
C CYS A 221 -11.50 -7.43 12.81
N ILE A 222 -12.25 -7.99 11.87
CA ILE A 222 -13.38 -7.34 11.19
C ILE A 222 -14.49 -6.98 12.18
N GLU A 223 -14.82 -7.87 13.12
CA GLU A 223 -15.82 -7.56 14.15
C GLU A 223 -15.44 -6.34 14.98
N LEU A 224 -14.16 -6.24 15.39
CA LEU A 224 -13.66 -5.09 16.14
C LEU A 224 -13.62 -3.82 15.27
N LEU A 225 -13.26 -3.93 13.98
CA LEU A 225 -13.31 -2.84 13.02
C LEU A 225 -14.75 -2.30 12.84
N ILE A 226 -15.73 -3.18 12.73
CA ILE A 226 -17.15 -2.81 12.62
C ILE A 226 -17.59 -1.99 13.84
N LYS A 227 -17.22 -2.45 15.06
CA LYS A 227 -17.52 -1.73 16.30
C LYS A 227 -16.85 -0.34 16.33
N ALA A 228 -15.58 -0.27 15.91
CA ALA A 228 -14.84 1.00 15.89
C ALA A 228 -15.39 1.99 14.84
N PHE A 229 -15.85 1.51 13.67
CA PHE A 229 -16.48 2.35 12.66
C PHE A 229 -17.89 2.80 13.01
N ALA A 230 -18.56 2.14 13.97
CA ALA A 230 -19.86 2.60 14.50
C ALA A 230 -19.71 3.86 15.37
N GLU A 231 -18.51 4.12 15.89
CA GLU A 231 -18.23 5.34 16.65
C GLU A 231 -18.07 6.56 15.72
N PRO A 232 -18.24 7.79 16.23
CA PRO A 232 -18.04 9.00 15.45
C PRO A 232 -16.65 9.08 14.84
N SER A 233 -16.52 9.60 13.62
CA SER A 233 -15.24 9.66 12.88
C SER A 233 -14.15 10.50 13.59
N GLU A 234 -14.54 11.39 14.48
CA GLU A 234 -13.62 12.18 15.31
C GLU A 234 -12.80 11.32 16.28
N THR A 235 -13.34 10.14 16.67
CA THR A 235 -12.68 9.19 17.59
C THR A 235 -11.75 8.21 16.84
N TRP A 236 -11.83 8.15 15.52
CA TRP A 236 -10.99 7.25 14.74
C TRP A 236 -9.52 7.63 14.88
N ASN A 237 -8.70 6.65 15.15
CA ASN A 237 -7.29 6.82 15.49
C ASN A 237 -6.37 5.96 14.60
N THR A 238 -5.07 6.08 14.82
CA THR A 238 -4.04 5.34 14.08
C THR A 238 -4.23 3.82 14.19
N THR A 239 -4.68 3.31 15.34
CA THR A 239 -4.95 1.88 15.54
C THR A 239 -6.00 1.36 14.56
N LEU A 240 -7.09 2.11 14.37
CA LEU A 240 -8.13 1.78 13.39
C LEU A 240 -7.57 1.73 11.96
N LEU A 241 -6.79 2.73 11.58
CA LEU A 241 -6.18 2.78 10.23
C LEU A 241 -5.23 1.61 9.99
N VAL A 242 -4.37 1.28 10.96
CA VAL A 242 -3.45 0.13 10.87
C VAL A 242 -4.21 -1.17 10.74
N ALA A 243 -5.30 -1.37 11.50
CA ALA A 243 -6.14 -2.55 11.39
C ALA A 243 -6.81 -2.67 10.01
N VAL A 244 -7.24 -1.55 9.42
CA VAL A 244 -7.75 -1.51 8.04
C VAL A 244 -6.69 -1.93 7.04
N VAL A 245 -5.45 -1.42 7.17
CA VAL A 245 -4.33 -1.82 6.32
C VAL A 245 -4.07 -3.32 6.42
N MET A 246 -4.08 -3.88 7.62
CA MET A 246 -3.88 -5.32 7.83
C MET A 246 -5.01 -6.16 7.26
N ALA A 247 -6.26 -5.77 7.48
CA ALA A 247 -7.41 -6.47 6.89
C ALA A 247 -7.33 -6.51 5.37
N ARG A 248 -6.89 -5.41 4.75
CA ARG A 248 -6.65 -5.36 3.29
C ARG A 248 -5.52 -6.25 2.83
N LEU A 249 -4.38 -6.27 3.54
CA LEU A 249 -3.27 -7.18 3.22
C LEU A 249 -3.72 -8.64 3.24
N TYR A 250 -4.59 -9.00 4.19
CA TYR A 250 -5.18 -10.33 4.26
C TYR A 250 -6.03 -10.62 3.01
N GLU A 251 -6.88 -9.69 2.60
CA GLU A 251 -7.81 -9.84 1.48
C GLU A 251 -7.13 -9.80 0.11
N GLU A 252 -6.04 -9.03 -0.03
CA GLU A 252 -5.24 -8.94 -1.27
C GLU A 252 -4.53 -10.26 -1.62
N ASN A 253 -4.22 -11.07 -0.60
CA ASN A 253 -3.62 -12.38 -0.80
C ASN A 253 -4.65 -13.48 -1.14
N ASP A 254 -5.93 -13.14 -1.25
CA ASP A 254 -7.00 -14.07 -1.61
C ASP A 254 -7.45 -13.87 -3.06
N ASN A 255 -7.32 -14.92 -3.87
CA ASN A 255 -7.67 -14.90 -5.31
C ASN A 255 -9.17 -15.14 -5.58
N GLU A 256 -10.01 -15.30 -4.55
CA GLU A 256 -11.43 -15.52 -4.77
C GLU A 256 -12.18 -14.20 -4.99
N ASP A 257 -12.91 -14.09 -6.10
CA ASP A 257 -13.73 -12.92 -6.45
C ASP A 257 -14.76 -12.51 -5.37
N SER A 258 -15.04 -13.38 -4.41
CA SER A 258 -16.04 -13.14 -3.36
C SER A 258 -15.57 -12.16 -2.28
N TYR A 259 -14.28 -12.04 -2.01
CA TYR A 259 -13.73 -11.20 -0.93
C TYR A 259 -13.58 -9.72 -1.29
N TYR A 260 -13.61 -9.43 -2.55
CA TYR A 260 -13.45 -8.05 -3.04
C TYR A 260 -14.56 -7.05 -2.62
N HIS A 261 -15.62 -7.52 -2.00
CA HIS A 261 -16.69 -6.65 -1.50
C HIS A 261 -16.29 -5.87 -0.23
N HIS A 262 -15.34 -6.40 0.55
CA HIS A 262 -14.83 -5.71 1.74
C HIS A 262 -13.89 -4.57 1.37
N LEU A 263 -13.06 -4.75 0.34
CA LEU A 263 -12.16 -3.71 -0.18
C LEU A 263 -12.91 -2.44 -0.59
N SER A 264 -14.15 -2.55 -1.11
CA SER A 264 -14.95 -1.37 -1.47
C SER A 264 -15.39 -0.55 -0.25
N GLY A 265 -15.56 -1.17 0.91
CA GLY A 265 -15.88 -0.47 2.16
C GLY A 265 -14.71 0.38 2.69
N THR A 266 -13.48 -0.15 2.58
CA THR A 266 -12.28 0.56 3.05
C THR A 266 -11.85 1.70 2.13
N GLN A 267 -12.26 1.71 0.84
CA GLN A 267 -12.03 2.84 -0.07
C GLN A 267 -12.69 4.12 0.43
N ASN A 268 -13.84 4.02 1.11
CA ASN A 268 -14.49 5.18 1.69
C ASN A 268 -13.65 5.86 2.77
N LEU A 269 -12.74 5.13 3.44
CA LEU A 269 -11.81 5.72 4.39
C LEU A 269 -10.79 6.64 3.70
N LEU A 270 -10.26 6.26 2.52
CA LEU A 270 -9.34 7.13 1.74
C LEU A 270 -10.04 8.41 1.26
N ASN A 271 -11.35 8.36 1.02
CA ASN A 271 -12.14 9.51 0.61
C ASN A 271 -12.67 10.32 1.79
N HIS A 272 -12.52 9.81 3.02
CA HIS A 272 -12.96 10.53 4.21
C HIS A 272 -11.92 11.58 4.62
N GLN A 273 -12.37 12.74 5.06
CA GLN A 273 -11.48 13.83 5.50
C GLN A 273 -10.55 13.43 6.66
N VAL A 274 -10.85 12.36 7.38
CA VAL A 274 -10.00 11.84 8.46
C VAL A 274 -8.61 11.45 7.96
N ILE A 275 -8.46 11.03 6.70
CA ILE A 275 -7.16 10.73 6.11
C ILE A 275 -6.26 11.96 6.08
N SER A 276 -6.79 13.15 5.77
CA SER A 276 -6.00 14.40 5.86
C SER A 276 -5.42 14.63 7.25
N ARG A 277 -6.12 14.23 8.31
CA ARG A 277 -5.61 14.30 9.69
C ARG A 277 -4.46 13.31 9.90
N PHE A 278 -4.61 12.06 9.45
CA PHE A 278 -3.58 11.03 9.62
C PHE A 278 -2.30 11.37 8.86
N VAL A 279 -2.39 11.81 7.61
CA VAL A 279 -1.21 12.18 6.81
C VAL A 279 -0.48 13.42 7.36
N MET A 280 -1.16 14.30 8.11
CA MET A 280 -0.53 15.44 8.78
C MET A 280 0.09 15.10 10.14
N GLN A 281 -0.35 14.00 10.75
CA GLN A 281 0.10 13.60 12.10
C GLN A 281 1.56 13.13 12.11
N GLY A 282 2.09 12.63 10.98
CA GLY A 282 3.41 12.00 10.91
C GLY A 282 3.43 10.60 11.54
N GLY A 283 4.64 10.01 11.65
CA GLY A 283 4.85 8.72 12.27
C GLY A 283 4.02 7.60 11.65
N LEU A 284 3.60 6.63 12.47
CA LEU A 284 2.81 5.48 12.02
C LEU A 284 1.50 5.87 11.33
N ALA A 285 0.85 6.96 11.71
CA ALA A 285 -0.41 7.39 11.09
C ALA A 285 -0.19 7.79 9.62
N GLU A 286 0.86 8.57 9.35
CA GLU A 286 1.25 8.93 8.00
C GLU A 286 1.71 7.71 7.21
N ALA A 287 2.60 6.88 7.78
CA ALA A 287 3.08 5.65 7.16
C ALA A 287 1.92 4.72 6.75
N ALA A 288 0.96 4.47 7.65
CA ALA A 288 -0.22 3.65 7.38
C ALA A 288 -1.12 4.25 6.28
N SER A 289 -1.26 5.59 6.23
CA SER A 289 -2.02 6.26 5.17
C SER A 289 -1.38 6.02 3.79
N TRP A 290 -0.07 6.11 3.68
CA TRP A 290 0.66 5.85 2.43
C TRP A 290 0.64 4.37 2.02
N VAL A 291 0.73 3.44 2.98
CA VAL A 291 0.53 2.00 2.70
C VAL A 291 -0.87 1.76 2.15
N HIS A 292 -1.89 2.36 2.78
CA HIS A 292 -3.29 2.22 2.34
C HIS A 292 -3.51 2.77 0.92
N LEU A 293 -2.87 3.89 0.57
CA LEU A 293 -2.90 4.43 -0.80
C LEU A 293 -2.24 3.47 -1.80
N ARG A 294 -1.04 2.92 -1.50
CA ARG A 294 -0.36 1.96 -2.39
C ARG A 294 -1.21 0.71 -2.63
N GLN A 295 -1.79 0.13 -1.58
CA GLN A 295 -2.70 -1.01 -1.70
C GLN A 295 -3.90 -0.68 -2.60
N ALA A 296 -4.49 0.50 -2.42
CA ALA A 296 -5.60 0.91 -3.27
C ALA A 296 -5.19 0.99 -4.75
N ILE A 297 -4.04 1.60 -5.04
CA ILE A 297 -3.51 1.69 -6.41
C ILE A 297 -3.36 0.29 -7.01
N TYR A 298 -2.76 -0.67 -6.30
CA TYR A 298 -2.54 -2.03 -6.79
C TYR A 298 -3.85 -2.73 -7.16
N VAL A 299 -4.86 -2.62 -6.31
CA VAL A 299 -6.20 -3.17 -6.59
C VAL A 299 -6.82 -2.56 -7.85
N TYR A 300 -6.71 -1.23 -8.03
CA TYR A 300 -7.25 -0.56 -9.21
C TYR A 300 -6.50 -0.93 -10.50
N VAL A 301 -5.18 -1.06 -10.43
CA VAL A 301 -4.35 -1.55 -11.54
C VAL A 301 -4.80 -2.96 -11.94
N ALA A 302 -4.93 -3.87 -10.99
CA ALA A 302 -5.33 -5.25 -11.26
C ALA A 302 -6.73 -5.36 -11.86
N ARG A 303 -7.68 -4.54 -11.39
CA ARG A 303 -9.10 -4.60 -11.80
C ARG A 303 -9.46 -3.72 -12.97
N ARG A 304 -8.59 -2.80 -13.36
CA ARG A 304 -8.86 -1.79 -14.39
C ARG A 304 -10.14 -0.99 -14.12
N THR A 305 -10.44 -0.74 -12.85
CA THR A 305 -11.59 0.08 -12.43
C THR A 305 -11.16 1.52 -12.22
N PRO A 306 -12.06 2.53 -12.38
CA PRO A 306 -11.73 3.91 -12.09
C PRO A 306 -11.20 4.10 -10.67
N LEU A 307 -10.12 4.87 -10.52
CA LEU A 307 -9.51 5.20 -9.23
C LEU A 307 -10.33 6.31 -8.54
N GLU A 308 -11.33 5.91 -7.78
CA GLU A 308 -12.20 6.82 -7.03
C GLU A 308 -11.57 7.20 -5.67
N ILE A 309 -10.35 7.78 -5.68
CA ILE A 309 -9.66 8.25 -4.47
C ILE A 309 -9.59 9.78 -4.49
N CYS A 310 -9.91 10.41 -3.34
CA CYS A 310 -9.68 11.83 -3.11
C CYS A 310 -8.18 12.05 -2.78
N LEU A 311 -7.35 12.24 -3.83
CA LEU A 311 -5.91 12.44 -3.69
C LEU A 311 -5.58 13.75 -2.95
N GLU A 312 -6.48 14.73 -3.01
CA GLU A 312 -6.37 16.02 -2.34
C GLU A 312 -6.23 15.87 -0.80
N ASN A 313 -6.74 14.76 -0.25
CA ASN A 313 -6.55 14.43 1.17
C ASN A 313 -5.07 14.20 1.54
N PHE A 314 -4.23 13.82 0.58
CA PHE A 314 -2.80 13.55 0.78
C PHE A 314 -1.92 14.78 0.59
N GLU A 315 -2.38 15.85 -0.07
CA GLU A 315 -1.58 17.04 -0.37
C GLU A 315 -1.06 17.77 0.87
N ARG A 316 -1.71 17.56 2.02
CA ARG A 316 -1.31 18.12 3.29
C ARG A 316 -0.28 17.27 4.04
N SER A 317 0.12 16.12 3.50
CA SER A 317 1.11 15.24 4.10
C SER A 317 2.45 15.95 4.31
N THR A 318 3.15 15.56 5.38
CA THR A 318 4.50 16.05 5.67
C THR A 318 5.49 15.65 4.58
N VAL A 319 5.19 14.60 3.80
CA VAL A 319 5.95 14.12 2.63
C VAL A 319 6.29 15.25 1.65
N PHE A 320 5.39 16.19 1.42
CA PHE A 320 5.64 17.30 0.47
C PHE A 320 6.55 18.41 1.01
N ARG A 321 6.90 18.34 2.31
CA ARG A 321 7.76 19.32 2.97
C ARG A 321 9.10 18.73 3.40
N ARG A 322 9.26 17.41 3.38
CA ARG A 322 10.48 16.70 3.75
C ARG A 322 11.32 16.37 2.51
N TYR A 323 12.62 16.14 2.73
CA TYR A 323 13.60 15.84 1.68
C TYR A 323 14.29 14.50 1.87
N ASP A 324 13.83 13.69 2.85
CA ASP A 324 14.33 12.32 3.07
C ASP A 324 13.86 11.36 1.97
N ASP A 325 14.50 10.21 1.89
CA ASP A 325 14.24 9.21 0.86
C ASP A 325 12.81 8.66 0.92
N SER A 326 12.25 8.47 2.12
CA SER A 326 10.87 8.03 2.32
C SER A 326 9.87 9.04 1.74
N ALA A 327 10.10 10.32 1.99
CA ALA A 327 9.27 11.39 1.44
C ALA A 327 9.37 11.44 -0.08
N TYR A 328 10.60 11.30 -0.61
CA TYR A 328 10.84 11.31 -2.04
C TYR A 328 10.16 10.13 -2.74
N ALA A 329 10.22 8.94 -2.14
CA ALA A 329 9.54 7.74 -2.64
C ALA A 329 8.01 7.89 -2.65
N ASN A 330 7.42 8.40 -1.57
CA ASN A 330 5.98 8.59 -1.48
C ASN A 330 5.46 9.64 -2.48
N ARG A 331 6.29 10.61 -2.90
CA ARG A 331 5.95 11.52 -4.03
C ARG A 331 5.81 10.75 -5.34
N ALA A 332 6.68 9.77 -5.64
CA ALA A 332 6.53 8.92 -6.83
C ALA A 332 5.21 8.11 -6.77
N VAL A 333 4.87 7.56 -5.59
CA VAL A 333 3.58 6.89 -5.37
C VAL A 333 2.41 7.83 -5.66
N TYR A 334 2.47 9.07 -5.18
CA TYR A 334 1.42 10.06 -5.39
C TYR A 334 1.26 10.44 -6.87
N ILE A 335 2.37 10.69 -7.57
CA ILE A 335 2.34 11.00 -9.01
C ILE A 335 1.77 9.81 -9.79
N PHE A 336 2.19 8.58 -9.45
CA PHE A 336 1.63 7.38 -10.07
C PHE A 336 0.12 7.22 -9.80
N ALA A 337 -0.36 7.55 -8.60
CA ALA A 337 -1.78 7.58 -8.29
C ALA A 337 -2.55 8.58 -9.17
N LYS A 338 -2.00 9.78 -9.40
CA LYS A 338 -2.57 10.80 -10.31
C LYS A 338 -2.64 10.26 -11.74
N ILE A 339 -1.57 9.65 -12.24
CA ILE A 339 -1.51 9.04 -13.57
C ILE A 339 -2.57 7.93 -13.70
N MET A 340 -2.69 7.06 -12.71
CA MET A 340 -3.70 5.99 -12.71
C MET A 340 -5.12 6.55 -12.65
N LYS A 341 -5.35 7.62 -11.90
CA LYS A 341 -6.65 8.31 -11.84
C LYS A 341 -7.06 8.83 -13.22
N LEU A 342 -6.15 9.48 -13.95
CA LEU A 342 -6.37 9.93 -15.32
C LEU A 342 -6.60 8.76 -16.28
N PHE A 343 -5.73 7.74 -16.24
CA PHE A 343 -5.76 6.59 -17.16
C PHE A 343 -7.04 5.77 -17.05
N LEU A 344 -7.57 5.61 -15.84
CA LEU A 344 -8.76 4.78 -15.54
C LEU A 344 -10.05 5.62 -15.58
N SER A 345 -9.97 6.95 -15.65
CA SER A 345 -11.14 7.80 -15.82
C SER A 345 -11.68 7.68 -17.26
N SER A 346 -12.96 7.37 -17.39
CA SER A 346 -13.61 7.25 -18.68
C SER A 346 -13.92 8.65 -19.22
N GLY A 347 -13.13 9.17 -20.16
CA GLY A 347 -13.71 10.12 -21.08
C GLY A 347 -13.10 11.49 -21.29
N SER A 348 -11.85 11.81 -21.07
CA SER A 348 -11.26 13.02 -21.64
C SER A 348 -9.84 12.77 -22.08
N LEU A 349 -9.59 12.92 -23.39
CA LEU A 349 -8.27 13.16 -23.96
C LEU A 349 -7.88 14.62 -23.61
N ASP A 350 -7.75 14.92 -22.33
CA ASP A 350 -7.16 16.19 -21.92
C ASP A 350 -5.64 16.08 -22.10
N THR A 351 -5.18 16.47 -23.28
CA THR A 351 -3.76 16.41 -23.69
C THR A 351 -2.90 17.20 -22.71
N ASP A 352 -3.38 18.38 -22.29
CA ASP A 352 -2.63 19.27 -21.40
C ASP A 352 -2.40 18.63 -20.02
N ALA A 353 -3.40 17.92 -19.50
CA ALA A 353 -3.27 17.19 -18.24
C ALA A 353 -2.25 16.04 -18.32
N TRP A 354 -2.19 15.35 -19.48
CA TRP A 354 -1.22 14.28 -19.69
C TRP A 354 0.20 14.82 -19.85
N GLU A 355 0.38 15.92 -20.58
CA GLU A 355 1.69 16.56 -20.72
C GLU A 355 2.18 17.11 -19.37
N ALA A 356 1.31 17.74 -18.59
CA ALA A 356 1.66 18.27 -17.29
C ALA A 356 2.12 17.17 -16.32
N ILE A 357 1.40 16.02 -16.27
CA ILE A 357 1.77 14.93 -15.37
C ILE A 357 3.00 14.15 -15.84
N GLU A 358 3.26 14.11 -17.15
CA GLU A 358 4.50 13.57 -17.70
C GLU A 358 5.70 14.43 -17.30
N MET A 359 5.59 15.76 -17.41
CA MET A 359 6.63 16.67 -16.91
C MET A 359 6.85 16.53 -15.40
N GLU A 360 5.80 16.27 -14.63
CA GLU A 360 5.91 16.07 -13.18
C GLU A 360 6.71 14.80 -12.81
N ILE A 361 6.44 13.67 -13.48
CA ILE A 361 7.15 12.42 -13.22
C ILE A 361 8.59 12.45 -13.75
N ASP A 362 8.85 13.13 -14.87
CA ASP A 362 10.19 13.30 -15.41
C ASP A 362 11.00 14.26 -14.52
N GLY A 363 10.42 15.37 -14.05
CA GLY A 363 11.03 16.27 -13.08
C GLY A 363 11.34 15.58 -11.74
N TRP A 364 10.47 14.66 -11.29
CA TRP A 364 10.76 13.83 -10.14
C TRP A 364 12.00 12.95 -10.39
N TYR A 365 12.08 12.31 -11.56
CA TYR A 365 13.22 11.45 -11.89
C TYR A 365 14.54 12.22 -11.98
N ASP A 366 14.54 13.40 -12.59
CA ASP A 366 15.73 14.24 -12.77
C ASP A 366 16.22 14.82 -11.43
N GLY A 367 15.29 15.18 -10.55
CA GLY A 367 15.57 15.73 -9.23
C GLY A 367 15.89 14.69 -8.14
N ARG A 368 16.01 13.39 -8.48
CA ARG A 368 16.17 12.32 -7.48
C ARG A 368 17.48 12.43 -6.69
N PRO A 369 17.47 12.13 -5.38
CA PRO A 369 18.68 12.18 -4.56
C PRO A 369 19.70 11.11 -4.97
N MET A 370 20.94 11.28 -4.54
CA MET A 370 22.04 10.35 -4.85
C MET A 370 21.78 8.93 -4.33
N SER A 371 21.03 8.76 -3.25
CA SER A 371 20.57 7.47 -2.71
C SER A 371 19.73 6.67 -3.71
N PHE A 372 19.09 7.34 -4.67
CA PHE A 372 18.32 6.73 -5.76
C PHE A 372 19.17 6.39 -6.99
N LYS A 373 20.47 6.56 -6.91
CA LYS A 373 21.39 6.08 -7.92
C LYS A 373 21.68 4.60 -7.68
N PRO A 374 21.53 3.71 -8.69
CA PRO A 374 21.86 2.31 -8.51
C PRO A 374 23.36 2.14 -8.25
N ILE A 375 23.70 1.21 -7.33
CA ILE A 375 25.09 0.82 -7.05
C ILE A 375 25.66 -0.05 -8.17
N TYR A 376 24.78 -0.74 -8.91
CA TYR A 376 25.16 -1.54 -10.07
C TYR A 376 24.04 -1.52 -11.11
N TYR A 377 24.45 -1.43 -12.38
CA TYR A 377 23.55 -1.53 -13.52
C TYR A 377 24.17 -2.39 -14.61
N LYS A 378 23.38 -3.31 -15.16
CA LYS A 378 23.69 -4.07 -16.36
C LYS A 378 22.42 -4.20 -17.18
N GLU A 379 22.54 -3.88 -18.47
CA GLU A 379 21.43 -4.01 -19.40
C GLU A 379 20.99 -5.47 -19.57
N GLY A 380 19.70 -5.69 -19.76
CA GLY A 380 19.13 -6.98 -20.12
C GLY A 380 19.25 -7.23 -21.64
N ASP A 381 19.29 -8.50 -22.01
CA ASP A 381 19.25 -8.90 -23.42
C ASP A 381 18.02 -9.78 -23.65
N ALA A 382 17.04 -9.22 -24.36
CA ALA A 382 15.75 -9.86 -24.62
C ALA A 382 15.84 -11.23 -25.32
N TYR A 383 16.99 -11.59 -25.90
CA TYR A 383 17.21 -12.86 -26.60
C TYR A 383 18.11 -13.84 -25.85
N SER A 384 18.57 -13.45 -24.65
CA SER A 384 19.43 -14.27 -23.80
C SER A 384 18.67 -14.86 -22.60
N GLU A 385 19.38 -15.67 -21.79
CA GLU A 385 18.88 -16.16 -20.51
C GLU A 385 18.76 -15.05 -19.44
N ARG A 386 19.08 -13.79 -19.78
CA ARG A 386 18.96 -12.61 -18.91
C ARG A 386 18.21 -11.47 -19.61
N PRO A 387 16.92 -11.63 -19.87
CA PRO A 387 16.15 -10.62 -20.59
C PRO A 387 15.88 -9.37 -19.75
N PHE A 388 16.00 -9.45 -18.43
CA PHE A 388 15.77 -8.33 -17.53
C PHE A 388 17.08 -7.65 -17.15
N PRO A 389 17.10 -6.31 -17.00
CA PRO A 389 18.28 -5.62 -16.51
C PRO A 389 18.55 -5.98 -15.04
N VAL A 390 19.83 -5.92 -14.66
CA VAL A 390 20.27 -6.02 -13.27
C VAL A 390 20.43 -4.60 -12.74
N ILE A 391 19.65 -4.21 -11.74
CA ILE A 391 19.61 -2.86 -11.19
C ILE A 391 19.59 -2.97 -9.66
N SER A 392 20.76 -2.83 -9.03
CA SER A 392 20.89 -3.01 -7.58
C SER A 392 20.96 -1.67 -6.85
N PHE A 393 20.26 -1.56 -5.73
CA PHE A 393 20.27 -0.41 -4.85
C PHE A 393 20.79 -0.77 -3.45
N ALA A 394 21.28 0.23 -2.72
CA ALA A 394 21.76 0.04 -1.35
C ALA A 394 20.63 -0.09 -0.32
N ALA A 395 19.42 0.38 -0.65
CA ALA A 395 18.27 0.41 0.25
C ALA A 395 16.96 0.05 -0.49
N SER A 396 15.92 -0.32 0.28
CA SER A 396 14.63 -0.74 -0.26
C SER A 396 13.79 0.43 -0.81
N VAL A 397 13.85 1.58 -0.17
CA VAL A 397 13.02 2.75 -0.53
C VAL A 397 13.24 3.22 -1.96
N PRO A 398 14.49 3.40 -2.45
CA PRO A 398 14.74 3.71 -3.85
C PRO A 398 14.22 2.68 -4.85
N VAL A 399 14.28 1.38 -4.50
CA VAL A 399 13.77 0.31 -5.40
C VAL A 399 12.29 0.51 -5.70
N VAL A 400 11.48 0.68 -4.65
CA VAL A 400 10.03 0.82 -4.77
C VAL A 400 9.66 2.13 -5.47
N ALA A 401 10.36 3.22 -5.17
CA ALA A 401 10.15 4.51 -5.82
C ALA A 401 10.45 4.46 -7.34
N MET A 402 11.58 3.86 -7.72
CA MET A 402 11.95 3.68 -9.12
C MET A 402 10.95 2.79 -9.87
N GLN A 403 10.37 1.78 -9.19
CA GLN A 403 9.30 1.00 -9.77
C GLN A 403 8.06 1.83 -10.06
N HIS A 404 7.64 2.73 -9.16
CA HIS A 404 6.51 3.62 -9.42
C HIS A 404 6.78 4.57 -10.60
N HIS A 405 8.02 5.07 -10.74
CA HIS A 405 8.43 5.85 -11.92
C HIS A 405 8.29 5.04 -13.21
N TYR A 406 8.89 3.84 -13.30
CA TYR A 406 8.81 3.06 -14.54
C TYR A 406 7.39 2.54 -14.83
N ALA A 407 6.59 2.25 -13.81
CA ALA A 407 5.18 1.94 -13.97
C ALA A 407 4.40 3.14 -14.52
N ALA A 408 4.69 4.35 -14.04
CA ALA A 408 4.13 5.59 -14.57
C ALA A 408 4.45 5.78 -16.05
N LYS A 409 5.72 5.62 -16.45
CA LYS A 409 6.14 5.69 -17.87
C LYS A 409 5.43 4.65 -18.72
N ALA A 410 5.27 3.41 -18.24
CA ALA A 410 4.50 2.38 -18.94
C ALA A 410 3.03 2.77 -19.15
N VAL A 411 2.37 3.38 -18.15
CA VAL A 411 0.98 3.85 -18.26
C VAL A 411 0.86 5.04 -19.23
N LEU A 412 1.84 5.96 -19.23
CA LEU A 412 1.89 7.04 -20.23
C LEU A 412 1.98 6.48 -21.65
N CYS A 413 2.82 5.47 -21.91
CA CYS A 413 2.88 4.78 -23.19
C CYS A 413 1.57 4.05 -23.52
N LEU A 414 0.90 3.43 -22.54
CA LEU A 414 -0.42 2.81 -22.74
C LEU A 414 -1.48 3.85 -23.15
N ASN A 415 -1.42 5.06 -22.59
CA ASN A 415 -2.32 6.14 -22.96
C ASN A 415 -2.07 6.60 -24.42
N ARG A 416 -0.80 6.80 -24.79
CA ARG A 416 -0.43 7.13 -26.19
C ARG A 416 -0.87 6.03 -27.15
N ARG A 417 -0.71 4.76 -26.76
CA ARG A 417 -1.15 3.61 -27.53
C ARG A 417 -2.66 3.61 -27.82
N LYS A 418 -3.48 4.05 -26.87
CA LYS A 418 -4.94 4.21 -27.07
C LYS A 418 -5.26 5.27 -28.13
N ALA A 419 -4.43 6.30 -28.28
CA ALA A 419 -4.64 7.41 -29.17
C ALA A 419 -4.20 7.12 -30.64
N VAL A 420 -3.18 6.28 -30.85
CA VAL A 420 -2.52 6.09 -32.16
C VAL A 420 -3.23 5.09 -33.10
N GLY A 421 -4.08 4.23 -32.61
CA GLY A 421 -4.98 3.37 -33.40
C GLY A 421 -4.32 2.20 -34.17
N GLN A 422 -3.36 2.38 -35.08
CA GLN A 422 -2.88 1.30 -35.96
C GLN A 422 -1.39 0.93 -35.87
N ASP A 423 -0.46 1.82 -35.62
CA ASP A 423 0.98 1.49 -35.49
C ASP A 423 1.42 1.56 -34.02
N THR A 424 1.21 0.46 -33.32
CA THR A 424 1.51 0.39 -31.86
C THR A 424 2.78 -0.41 -31.56
N ILE A 425 3.47 -0.96 -32.56
CA ILE A 425 4.61 -1.87 -32.37
C ILE A 425 5.73 -1.22 -31.54
N SER A 426 6.06 0.02 -31.84
CA SER A 426 7.09 0.78 -31.11
C SER A 426 6.69 1.01 -29.64
N LEU A 427 5.43 1.39 -29.39
CA LEU A 427 4.90 1.60 -28.05
C LEU A 427 4.79 0.29 -27.25
N ASP A 428 4.41 -0.82 -27.91
CA ASP A 428 4.39 -2.15 -27.29
C ASP A 428 5.81 -2.59 -26.88
N ALA A 429 6.83 -2.29 -27.69
CA ALA A 429 8.22 -2.57 -27.36
C ALA A 429 8.70 -1.70 -26.18
N GLU A 430 8.33 -0.42 -26.14
CA GLU A 430 8.66 0.47 -25.04
C GLU A 430 7.99 0.04 -23.73
N ILE A 431 6.70 -0.31 -23.75
CA ILE A 431 5.99 -0.87 -22.59
C ILE A 431 6.65 -2.15 -22.11
N SER A 432 7.03 -3.05 -23.03
CA SER A 432 7.75 -4.29 -22.71
C SER A 432 9.09 -4.00 -22.03
N ALA A 433 9.84 -2.98 -22.46
CA ALA A 433 11.09 -2.58 -21.85
C ALA A 433 10.88 -2.07 -20.40
N TYR A 434 9.85 -1.27 -20.16
CA TYR A 434 9.49 -0.84 -18.80
C TYR A 434 9.08 -2.04 -17.92
N LEU A 435 8.31 -2.99 -18.43
CA LEU A 435 7.97 -4.20 -17.70
C LEU A 435 9.21 -5.04 -17.36
N CYS A 436 10.15 -5.19 -18.31
CA CYS A 436 11.44 -5.85 -18.06
C CYS A 436 12.24 -5.14 -16.95
N THR A 437 12.25 -3.80 -16.96
CA THR A 437 12.92 -2.99 -15.94
C THR A 437 12.28 -3.18 -14.57
N LEU A 438 10.95 -3.20 -14.48
CA LEU A 438 10.21 -3.45 -13.25
C LEU A 438 10.54 -4.83 -12.65
N MET A 439 10.53 -5.89 -13.49
CA MET A 439 10.91 -7.24 -13.07
C MET A 439 12.38 -7.33 -12.68
N GLY A 440 13.26 -6.67 -13.43
CA GLY A 440 14.68 -6.59 -13.15
C GLY A 440 14.98 -5.93 -11.80
N LEU A 441 14.29 -4.85 -11.46
CA LEU A 441 14.38 -4.19 -10.16
C LEU A 441 14.00 -5.14 -9.01
N ALA A 442 12.91 -5.88 -9.15
CA ALA A 442 12.48 -6.85 -8.13
C ALA A 442 13.51 -7.97 -7.93
N LEU A 443 13.96 -8.58 -9.04
CA LEU A 443 14.89 -9.71 -9.00
C LEU A 443 16.31 -9.30 -8.55
N SER A 444 16.71 -8.06 -8.79
CA SER A 444 18.03 -7.57 -8.36
C SER A 444 18.08 -7.13 -6.90
N ASN A 445 16.90 -6.99 -6.25
CA ASN A 445 16.75 -6.49 -4.89
C ASN A 445 15.77 -7.37 -4.10
N GLU A 446 15.96 -8.68 -4.09
CA GLU A 446 15.04 -9.65 -3.45
C GLU A 446 14.83 -9.39 -1.95
N HIS A 447 15.78 -8.72 -1.28
CA HIS A 447 15.64 -8.27 0.11
C HIS A 447 14.49 -7.26 0.29
N THR A 448 14.06 -6.62 -0.80
CA THR A 448 12.92 -5.71 -0.85
C THR A 448 11.67 -6.48 -1.29
N GLY A 449 11.09 -7.29 -0.40
CA GLY A 449 9.97 -8.16 -0.74
C GLY A 449 8.78 -7.41 -1.39
N ASN A 450 8.52 -6.17 -0.98
CA ASN A 450 7.48 -5.33 -1.59
C ASN A 450 7.68 -5.10 -3.09
N ALA A 451 8.93 -5.11 -3.58
CA ALA A 451 9.25 -4.89 -4.98
C ALA A 451 8.65 -5.94 -5.94
N PHE A 452 8.16 -7.07 -5.42
CA PHE A 452 7.50 -8.09 -6.23
C PHE A 452 6.05 -7.75 -6.58
N TYR A 453 5.36 -6.87 -5.84
CA TYR A 453 3.94 -6.57 -6.06
C TYR A 453 3.69 -5.74 -7.32
N LEU A 454 4.27 -4.56 -7.42
CA LEU A 454 3.94 -3.62 -8.51
C LEU A 454 4.21 -4.19 -9.91
N PRO A 455 5.34 -4.88 -10.19
CA PRO A 455 5.55 -5.48 -11.50
C PRO A 455 4.49 -6.54 -11.85
N ALA A 456 4.05 -7.36 -10.87
CA ALA A 456 3.03 -8.36 -11.11
C ALA A 456 1.65 -7.73 -11.40
N HIS A 457 1.29 -6.63 -10.72
CA HIS A 457 0.09 -5.86 -11.05
C HIS A 457 0.18 -5.20 -12.43
N MET A 458 1.35 -4.67 -12.81
CA MET A 458 1.57 -4.12 -14.13
C MET A 458 1.52 -5.18 -15.23
N LEU A 459 1.99 -6.40 -14.95
CA LEU A 459 1.83 -7.55 -15.87
C LEU A 459 0.34 -7.91 -16.04
N SER A 460 -0.48 -7.84 -14.99
CA SER A 460 -1.94 -8.00 -15.13
C SER A 460 -2.54 -6.94 -16.05
N LEU A 461 -2.06 -5.69 -15.98
CA LEU A 461 -2.55 -4.58 -16.80
C LEU A 461 -2.12 -4.70 -18.27
N CYS A 462 -0.85 -4.90 -18.54
CA CYS A 462 -0.27 -4.78 -19.88
C CYS A 462 0.75 -5.87 -20.27
N GLY A 463 0.92 -6.93 -19.47
CA GLY A 463 1.87 -8.01 -19.75
C GLY A 463 1.57 -8.77 -21.05
N HIS A 464 0.31 -8.75 -21.53
CA HIS A 464 -0.06 -9.30 -22.83
C HIS A 464 0.65 -8.61 -24.00
N LEU A 465 1.12 -7.37 -23.85
CA LEU A 465 1.85 -6.63 -24.89
C LEU A 465 3.32 -7.11 -25.08
N ILE A 466 3.81 -8.01 -24.22
CA ILE A 466 5.13 -8.62 -24.38
C ILE A 466 5.10 -9.56 -25.56
N ARG A 467 5.77 -9.20 -26.67
CA ARG A 467 5.77 -9.99 -27.90
C ARG A 467 6.91 -11.02 -27.97
N ASN A 468 8.07 -10.73 -27.36
CA ASN A 468 9.25 -11.60 -27.42
C ASN A 468 9.03 -12.91 -26.63
N PRO A 469 9.12 -14.11 -27.28
CA PRO A 469 8.87 -15.37 -26.61
C PRO A 469 9.87 -15.69 -25.48
N CYS A 470 11.09 -15.23 -25.57
CA CYS A 470 12.08 -15.40 -24.52
C CYS A 470 11.68 -14.59 -23.28
N VAL A 471 11.29 -13.32 -23.46
CA VAL A 471 10.79 -12.46 -22.38
C VAL A 471 9.52 -13.05 -21.76
N ARG A 472 8.54 -13.55 -22.57
CA ARG A 472 7.33 -14.21 -22.07
C ARG A 472 7.66 -15.38 -21.13
N ARG A 473 8.59 -16.27 -21.55
CA ARG A 473 9.03 -17.42 -20.74
C ARG A 473 9.64 -16.98 -19.40
N HIS A 474 10.48 -15.94 -19.40
CA HIS A 474 11.09 -15.42 -18.18
C HIS A 474 10.08 -14.66 -17.32
N THR A 475 9.06 -14.01 -17.91
CA THR A 475 7.94 -13.42 -17.18
C THR A 475 7.17 -14.46 -16.38
N VAL A 476 6.91 -15.65 -16.97
CA VAL A 476 6.30 -16.76 -16.22
C VAL A 476 7.19 -17.24 -15.08
N ARG A 477 8.52 -17.32 -15.29
CA ARG A 477 9.46 -17.65 -14.20
C ARG A 477 9.44 -16.60 -13.09
N TYR A 478 9.39 -15.32 -13.47
CA TYR A 478 9.25 -14.22 -12.53
C TYR A 478 7.97 -14.34 -11.67
N LEU A 479 6.82 -14.62 -12.29
CA LEU A 479 5.55 -14.75 -11.56
C LEU A 479 5.58 -15.95 -10.58
N ARG A 480 6.23 -17.06 -10.93
CA ARG A 480 6.47 -18.16 -9.97
C ARG A 480 7.35 -17.72 -8.81
N LYS A 481 8.38 -16.91 -9.07
CA LYS A 481 9.23 -16.35 -8.02
C LYS A 481 8.46 -15.40 -7.09
N VAL A 482 7.49 -14.66 -7.61
CA VAL A 482 6.57 -13.83 -6.79
C VAL A 482 5.83 -14.68 -5.77
N ASP A 483 5.24 -15.80 -6.20
CA ASP A 483 4.53 -16.73 -5.30
C ASP A 483 5.47 -17.29 -4.21
N GLU A 484 6.68 -17.69 -4.57
CA GLU A 484 7.70 -18.18 -3.63
C GLU A 484 8.14 -17.08 -2.63
N ALA A 485 8.36 -15.85 -3.11
CA ALA A 485 8.96 -14.77 -2.31
C ALA A 485 7.98 -14.12 -1.32
N ILE A 486 6.74 -13.90 -1.75
CA ILE A 486 5.74 -13.15 -0.98
C ILE A 486 4.43 -13.89 -0.77
N ARG A 487 4.36 -15.17 -1.16
CA ARG A 487 3.18 -16.04 -1.02
C ARG A 487 1.92 -15.48 -1.71
N TRP A 488 2.11 -14.70 -2.76
CA TRP A 488 1.00 -14.20 -3.58
C TRP A 488 0.77 -15.13 -4.77
N LYS A 489 -0.39 -15.79 -4.79
CA LYS A 489 -0.76 -16.77 -5.83
C LYS A 489 -0.86 -16.10 -7.20
N THR A 490 0.01 -16.49 -8.12
CA THR A 490 0.09 -15.91 -9.47
C THR A 490 -0.38 -16.85 -10.59
N SER A 491 -0.86 -18.05 -10.26
CA SER A 491 -1.26 -19.09 -11.25
C SER A 491 -2.30 -18.58 -12.23
N LEU A 492 -3.37 -17.95 -11.76
CA LEU A 492 -4.42 -17.38 -12.61
C LEU A 492 -3.89 -16.27 -13.53
N LEU A 493 -2.98 -15.42 -13.05
CA LEU A 493 -2.34 -14.40 -13.87
C LEU A 493 -1.49 -15.02 -14.98
N VAL A 494 -0.75 -16.08 -14.68
CA VAL A 494 0.05 -16.84 -15.67
C VAL A 494 -0.86 -17.41 -16.75
N GLU A 495 -1.94 -18.10 -16.37
CA GLU A 495 -2.91 -18.68 -17.31
C GLU A 495 -3.55 -17.62 -18.22
N ASN A 496 -3.95 -16.50 -17.65
CA ASN A 496 -4.53 -15.38 -18.39
C ASN A 496 -3.54 -14.78 -19.41
N LEU A 497 -2.26 -14.64 -19.02
CA LEU A 497 -1.23 -14.11 -19.91
C LEU A 497 -0.92 -15.11 -21.04
N GLN A 498 -0.76 -16.39 -20.74
CA GLN A 498 -0.51 -17.43 -21.73
C GLN A 498 -1.64 -17.50 -22.76
N THR A 499 -2.90 -17.52 -22.29
CA THR A 499 -4.07 -17.51 -23.18
C THR A 499 -4.06 -16.30 -24.14
N LYS A 500 -3.71 -15.11 -23.66
CA LYS A 500 -3.67 -13.91 -24.51
C LYS A 500 -2.51 -13.95 -25.51
N TRP A 501 -1.34 -14.42 -25.09
CA TRP A 501 -0.19 -14.58 -25.97
C TRP A 501 -0.45 -15.60 -27.09
N ASP A 502 -1.09 -16.74 -26.76
CA ASP A 502 -1.47 -17.76 -27.75
C ASP A 502 -2.48 -17.21 -28.77
N GLN A 503 -3.45 -16.40 -28.31
CA GLN A 503 -4.40 -15.72 -29.19
C GLN A 503 -3.71 -14.73 -30.14
N GLU A 504 -2.76 -13.92 -29.65
CA GLU A 504 -2.00 -12.99 -30.48
C GLU A 504 -1.13 -13.71 -31.50
N ASP A 505 -0.46 -14.78 -31.12
CA ASP A 505 0.39 -15.59 -32.00
C ASP A 505 -0.45 -16.23 -33.12
N LEU A 506 -1.64 -16.72 -32.80
CA LEU A 506 -2.60 -17.25 -33.80
C LEU A 506 -3.06 -16.16 -34.77
N MET A 507 -3.40 -14.98 -34.28
CA MET A 507 -3.81 -13.86 -35.16
C MET A 507 -2.68 -13.39 -36.08
N SER A 508 -1.43 -13.40 -35.58
CA SER A 508 -0.26 -13.00 -36.40
C SER A 508 0.08 -14.01 -37.51
N ILE A 509 -0.37 -15.28 -37.42
CA ILE A 509 -0.20 -16.30 -38.45
C ILE A 509 -1.29 -16.16 -39.54
N LEU A 510 -2.46 -15.61 -39.18
CA LEU A 510 -3.62 -15.48 -40.08
C LEU A 510 -3.63 -14.15 -40.86
N THR A 511 -2.82 -13.18 -40.47
CA THR A 511 -2.61 -11.89 -41.14
C THR A 511 -1.34 -11.90 -41.99
#